data_87fb0e77aa7693fd74039cc73dc0ff0d
#
_entry.id   87fb0e77aa7693fd74039cc73dc0ff0d
#
_cell.length_a   1.000
_cell.length_b   1.000
_cell.length_c   1.000
_cell.angle_alpha   90.00
_cell.angle_beta   90.00
_cell.angle_gamma   90.00
#
_symmetry.space_group_name_H-M   'P 1'
#
loop_
_entity.id
_entity.type
_entity.pdbx_description
1 polymer ?
#
loop_
_entity_poly.entity_id
_entity_poly.type
_entity_poly.pdbx_seq_one_letter_code
_entity_poly.pdbx_strand_id
1 'polypeptide(L)'
;MKTKIKTFVLGIFIPTIILAQDVHFSQIAATPLLLNASQAGLGHDALAIVNYKNQWRSVSASPYRTVNVSADFGVLKKKSGTRLGLGVDVFSDKAGDGNMGTTAGSLHLAGILGANDNNLLSAGISSGFGQRVLNINNLSWGNQYDGVQYSAALPSGEPASFNNYSYFDLGAGISWFYSAGHSTLSSNDARRVNIGLAVHHLNKPVYSFYGNGEERLPVKMVAHGNAAIGIKNYSLILEPSYLVMLQGGHREITPGLFVKYVNQESSKYTGRKKTSAFGVGGYYRFKDAFVAEARYEFSNWSIGTSYDFNISDLTAASKSKGGFEISLRFISPDPFGKKASSTSSFN
;
A
#
# COMPACT_ATOMS: atom_id res chain seq x y z
N MET A 1 -33.78 34.82 49.47
CA MET A 1 -32.43 34.82 48.90
C MET A 1 -32.20 33.52 48.15
N LYS A 2 -32.16 33.54 46.81
CA LYS A 2 -31.89 32.36 45.97
C LYS A 2 -30.45 32.46 45.45
N THR A 3 -29.56 31.66 46.00
CA THR A 3 -28.16 31.62 45.61
C THR A 3 -28.05 30.84 44.29
N LYS A 4 -27.63 31.50 43.21
CA LYS A 4 -27.32 30.90 41.92
C LYS A 4 -25.92 30.31 41.97
N ILE A 5 -25.80 28.99 41.98
CA ILE A 5 -24.52 28.29 41.79
C ILE A 5 -24.17 28.36 40.30
N LYS A 6 -23.09 29.09 40.00
CA LYS A 6 -22.47 29.13 38.65
C LYS A 6 -21.55 27.89 38.55
N THR A 7 -22.01 26.88 37.81
CA THR A 7 -21.17 25.73 37.47
C THR A 7 -20.14 26.17 36.43
N PHE A 8 -18.87 26.23 36.83
CA PHE A 8 -17.74 26.51 35.96
C PHE A 8 -17.31 25.18 35.33
N VAL A 9 -17.68 24.95 34.06
CA VAL A 9 -17.23 23.79 33.29
C VAL A 9 -15.81 24.11 32.82
N LEU A 10 -14.82 23.53 33.50
CA LEU A 10 -13.42 23.56 33.09
C LEU A 10 -13.26 22.57 31.92
N GLY A 11 -13.26 23.08 30.70
CA GLY A 11 -12.98 22.30 29.51
C GLY A 11 -11.51 21.83 29.56
N ILE A 12 -11.31 20.53 29.81
CA ILE A 12 -9.99 19.90 29.67
C ILE A 12 -9.69 19.85 28.17
N PHE A 13 -8.83 20.75 27.71
CA PHE A 13 -8.24 20.71 26.37
C PHE A 13 -7.23 19.56 26.38
N ILE A 14 -7.62 18.40 25.94
CA ILE A 14 -6.70 17.29 25.67
C ILE A 14 -6.05 17.61 24.31
N PRO A 15 -4.74 17.92 24.24
CA PRO A 15 -4.07 18.08 22.96
C PRO A 15 -4.15 16.74 22.23
N THR A 16 -4.93 16.67 21.16
CA THR A 16 -4.89 15.54 20.24
C THR A 16 -3.53 15.62 19.52
N ILE A 17 -2.61 14.75 19.90
CA ILE A 17 -1.35 14.57 19.18
C ILE A 17 -1.73 14.03 17.82
N ILE A 18 -1.69 14.89 16.81
CA ILE A 18 -1.90 14.51 15.41
C ILE A 18 -0.61 13.86 14.95
N LEU A 19 -0.53 12.53 15.07
CA LEU A 19 0.55 11.74 14.50
C LEU A 19 0.24 11.50 13.01
N ALA A 20 1.16 11.88 12.13
CA ALA A 20 1.01 11.63 10.71
C ALA A 20 1.06 10.13 10.42
N GLN A 21 0.11 9.64 9.64
CA GLN A 21 0.14 8.29 9.08
C GLN A 21 1.04 8.24 7.84
N ASP A 22 1.65 7.09 7.62
CA ASP A 22 2.30 6.80 6.34
C ASP A 22 1.29 6.71 5.21
N VAL A 23 1.81 6.90 4.01
CA VAL A 23 1.06 6.70 2.78
C VAL A 23 0.54 5.26 2.70
N HIS A 24 -0.73 5.13 2.37
CA HIS A 24 -1.38 3.84 2.10
C HIS A 24 -2.15 3.87 0.78
N PHE A 25 -2.28 2.70 0.16
CA PHE A 25 -3.04 2.48 -1.05
C PHE A 25 -4.27 1.63 -0.75
N SER A 26 -5.35 1.88 -1.49
CA SER A 26 -6.61 1.15 -1.34
C SER A 26 -6.56 -0.22 -2.04
N GLN A 27 -5.75 -0.33 -3.11
CA GLN A 27 -5.48 -1.59 -3.81
C GLN A 27 -4.38 -2.37 -3.07
N ILE A 28 -4.75 -3.10 -2.02
CA ILE A 28 -3.84 -3.84 -1.13
C ILE A 28 -2.91 -4.80 -1.93
N ALA A 29 -3.47 -5.49 -2.92
CA ALA A 29 -2.73 -6.46 -3.75
C ALA A 29 -1.69 -5.81 -4.69
N ALA A 30 -1.74 -4.49 -4.87
CA ALA A 30 -0.86 -3.74 -5.75
C ALA A 30 0.32 -3.06 -5.03
N THR A 31 0.50 -3.30 -3.73
CA THR A 31 1.59 -2.68 -2.93
C THR A 31 2.30 -3.66 -1.98
N PRO A 32 2.68 -4.87 -2.43
CA PRO A 32 3.19 -5.90 -1.53
C PRO A 32 4.47 -5.49 -0.79
N LEU A 33 5.42 -4.82 -1.45
CA LEU A 33 6.69 -4.40 -0.83
C LEU A 33 6.52 -3.28 0.18
N LEU A 34 5.59 -2.34 -0.04
CA LEU A 34 5.25 -1.30 0.94
C LEU A 34 4.60 -1.87 2.22
N LEU A 35 3.96 -3.04 2.10
CA LEU A 35 3.33 -3.71 3.23
C LEU A 35 4.31 -4.60 4.00
N ASN A 36 5.20 -5.31 3.28
CA ASN A 36 6.04 -6.32 3.94
C ASN A 36 7.24 -6.70 3.07
N ALA A 37 8.45 -6.52 3.60
CA ALA A 37 9.69 -6.87 2.93
C ALA A 37 9.80 -8.37 2.57
N SER A 38 9.17 -9.24 3.33
CA SER A 38 9.16 -10.68 3.07
C SER A 38 8.37 -11.10 1.83
N GLN A 39 7.64 -10.17 1.20
CA GLN A 39 6.92 -10.42 -0.06
C GLN A 39 7.84 -10.42 -1.29
N ALA A 40 9.08 -9.89 -1.17
CA ALA A 40 10.01 -9.86 -2.29
C ALA A 40 10.28 -11.28 -2.83
N GLY A 41 9.94 -11.52 -4.11
CA GLY A 41 10.08 -12.80 -4.79
C GLY A 41 9.20 -13.94 -4.25
N LEU A 42 8.20 -13.65 -3.39
CA LEU A 42 7.33 -14.66 -2.80
C LEU A 42 6.16 -15.00 -3.73
N GLY A 43 6.08 -16.27 -4.18
CA GLY A 43 4.97 -16.76 -5.00
C GLY A 43 5.02 -16.38 -6.49
N HIS A 44 6.07 -15.68 -6.93
CA HIS A 44 6.35 -15.30 -8.33
C HIS A 44 7.86 -15.22 -8.56
N ASP A 45 8.28 -15.12 -9.81
CA ASP A 45 9.70 -15.03 -10.15
C ASP A 45 10.12 -13.60 -10.48
N ALA A 46 9.22 -12.81 -11.04
CA ALA A 46 9.38 -11.37 -11.18
C ALA A 46 8.02 -10.68 -11.10
N LEU A 47 7.97 -9.56 -10.42
CA LEU A 47 6.81 -8.71 -10.28
C LEU A 47 7.25 -7.26 -10.43
N ALA A 48 6.55 -6.48 -11.24
CA ALA A 48 6.73 -5.04 -11.33
C ALA A 48 5.36 -4.36 -11.24
N ILE A 49 5.26 -3.30 -10.46
CA ILE A 49 4.00 -2.59 -10.23
C ILE A 49 4.25 -1.09 -10.28
N VAL A 50 3.32 -0.38 -10.92
CA VAL A 50 3.21 1.08 -10.87
C VAL A 50 1.84 1.44 -10.36
N ASN A 51 1.77 2.28 -9.33
CA ASN A 51 0.53 2.78 -8.75
C ASN A 51 0.49 4.30 -8.78
N TYR A 52 -0.68 4.84 -9.06
CA TYR A 52 -0.99 6.25 -8.92
C TYR A 52 -2.27 6.42 -8.11
N LYS A 53 -2.23 7.26 -7.08
CA LYS A 53 -3.39 7.65 -6.26
C LYS A 53 -3.57 9.15 -6.27
N ASN A 54 -4.81 9.59 -6.39
CA ASN A 54 -5.19 10.99 -6.25
C ASN A 54 -6.35 11.08 -5.26
N GLN A 55 -6.11 11.70 -4.10
CA GLN A 55 -7.07 11.75 -3.00
C GLN A 55 -7.48 13.18 -2.71
N TRP A 56 -8.78 13.38 -2.41
CA TRP A 56 -9.39 14.65 -2.00
C TRP A 56 -9.36 15.77 -3.06
N ARG A 57 -9.32 15.42 -4.32
CA ARG A 57 -9.41 16.39 -5.42
C ARG A 57 -10.71 17.21 -5.41
N SER A 58 -11.77 16.69 -4.79
CA SER A 58 -13.06 17.38 -4.68
C SER A 58 -13.09 18.44 -3.55
N VAL A 59 -12.12 18.42 -2.65
CA VAL A 59 -12.08 19.25 -1.43
C VAL A 59 -10.95 20.26 -1.48
N SER A 60 -9.85 19.93 -2.18
CA SER A 60 -8.64 20.75 -2.23
C SER A 60 -8.23 21.03 -3.68
N ALA A 61 -7.80 22.28 -3.96
CA ALA A 61 -7.15 22.62 -5.22
C ALA A 61 -5.81 21.91 -5.40
N SER A 62 -5.14 21.59 -4.29
CA SER A 62 -3.85 20.89 -4.23
C SER A 62 -4.01 19.54 -3.53
N PRO A 63 -4.62 18.53 -4.21
CA PRO A 63 -4.94 17.23 -3.64
C PRO A 63 -3.68 16.42 -3.32
N TYR A 64 -3.84 15.35 -2.52
CA TYR A 64 -2.79 14.36 -2.35
C TYR A 64 -2.59 13.58 -3.64
N ARG A 65 -1.35 13.50 -4.07
CA ARG A 65 -0.91 12.75 -5.25
C ARG A 65 0.23 11.83 -4.85
N THR A 66 -0.04 10.54 -4.94
CA THR A 66 0.92 9.50 -4.57
C THR A 66 1.24 8.65 -5.79
N VAL A 67 2.53 8.43 -6.04
CA VAL A 67 3.03 7.48 -7.03
C VAL A 67 3.87 6.45 -6.29
N ASN A 68 3.71 5.19 -6.61
CA ASN A 68 4.60 4.12 -6.18
C ASN A 68 5.03 3.29 -7.39
N VAL A 69 6.32 2.95 -7.43
CA VAL A 69 6.90 2.02 -8.40
C VAL A 69 7.67 0.97 -7.62
N SER A 70 7.37 -0.29 -7.86
CA SER A 70 8.06 -1.39 -7.21
C SER A 70 8.40 -2.50 -8.21
N ALA A 71 9.52 -3.19 -7.93
CA ALA A 71 9.91 -4.38 -8.67
C ALA A 71 10.59 -5.37 -7.74
N ASP A 72 10.32 -6.66 -7.91
CA ASP A 72 10.97 -7.70 -7.15
C ASP A 72 11.19 -8.98 -7.96
N PHE A 73 12.16 -9.80 -7.52
CA PHE A 73 12.63 -10.96 -8.22
C PHE A 73 12.97 -12.09 -7.24
N GLY A 74 12.62 -13.33 -7.63
CA GLY A 74 13.11 -14.53 -6.98
C GLY A 74 14.37 -15.05 -7.66
N VAL A 75 15.51 -15.04 -6.95
CA VAL A 75 16.82 -15.48 -7.45
C VAL A 75 17.31 -16.72 -6.69
N LEU A 76 18.37 -17.38 -7.16
CA LEU A 76 19.00 -18.55 -6.52
C LEU A 76 18.02 -19.68 -6.17
N LYS A 77 17.07 -19.93 -7.05
CA LYS A 77 15.98 -20.88 -6.84
C LYS A 77 16.47 -22.34 -6.82
N LYS A 78 16.15 -23.05 -5.75
CA LYS A 78 16.35 -24.50 -5.60
C LYS A 78 15.07 -25.26 -5.95
N LYS A 79 15.20 -26.57 -6.24
CA LYS A 79 14.05 -27.46 -6.54
C LYS A 79 13.02 -27.53 -5.41
N SER A 80 13.45 -27.37 -4.17
CA SER A 80 12.58 -27.32 -2.98
C SER A 80 11.72 -26.05 -2.87
N GLY A 81 11.80 -25.10 -3.82
CA GLY A 81 11.15 -23.79 -3.72
C GLY A 81 11.93 -22.76 -2.88
N THR A 82 13.01 -23.17 -2.22
CA THR A 82 13.92 -22.26 -1.49
C THR A 82 14.60 -21.32 -2.46
N ARG A 83 14.55 -20.01 -2.19
CA ARG A 83 15.12 -18.95 -3.02
C ARG A 83 15.42 -17.69 -2.22
N LEU A 84 16.14 -16.78 -2.83
CA LEU A 84 16.35 -15.43 -2.31
C LEU A 84 15.43 -14.47 -3.07
N GLY A 85 14.74 -13.62 -2.35
CA GLY A 85 13.93 -12.53 -2.92
C GLY A 85 14.69 -11.21 -2.83
N LEU A 86 14.73 -10.47 -3.93
CA LEU A 86 15.27 -9.13 -4.02
C LEU A 86 14.17 -8.19 -4.51
N GLY A 87 14.02 -7.05 -3.85
CA GLY A 87 13.01 -6.07 -4.23
C GLY A 87 13.50 -4.63 -4.10
N VAL A 88 12.89 -3.76 -4.86
CA VAL A 88 13.05 -2.31 -4.76
C VAL A 88 11.69 -1.65 -4.87
N ASP A 89 11.45 -0.64 -4.05
CA ASP A 89 10.32 0.25 -4.22
C ASP A 89 10.75 1.72 -4.07
N VAL A 90 10.04 2.58 -4.77
CA VAL A 90 10.14 4.04 -4.66
C VAL A 90 8.74 4.60 -4.63
N PHE A 91 8.46 5.43 -3.64
CA PHE A 91 7.22 6.20 -3.63
C PHE A 91 7.48 7.69 -3.51
N SER A 92 6.56 8.49 -4.04
CA SER A 92 6.52 9.94 -3.88
C SER A 92 5.09 10.35 -3.58
N ASP A 93 4.90 11.03 -2.47
CA ASP A 93 3.64 11.61 -2.04
C ASP A 93 3.77 13.12 -1.91
N LYS A 94 2.79 13.87 -2.41
CA LYS A 94 2.77 15.34 -2.36
C LYS A 94 1.37 15.84 -2.11
N ALA A 95 1.24 16.86 -1.26
CA ALA A 95 -0.03 17.47 -0.94
C ALA A 95 0.10 18.97 -0.60
N GLY A 96 -0.99 19.69 -0.76
CA GLY A 96 -1.13 21.08 -0.36
C GLY A 96 -0.33 22.07 -1.21
N ASP A 97 -0.57 23.35 -1.01
CA ASP A 97 0.01 24.46 -1.80
C ASP A 97 1.52 24.59 -1.56
N GLY A 98 2.00 24.25 -0.37
CA GLY A 98 3.43 24.16 -0.05
C GLY A 98 4.13 22.95 -0.65
N ASN A 99 3.44 22.13 -1.47
CA ASN A 99 3.97 20.86 -2.00
C ASN A 99 4.65 20.03 -0.91
N MET A 100 4.06 20.02 0.31
CA MET A 100 4.56 19.18 1.39
C MET A 100 4.54 17.72 0.92
N GLY A 101 5.68 17.06 0.97
CA GLY A 101 5.76 15.72 0.41
C GLY A 101 6.87 14.89 1.00
N THR A 102 6.75 13.59 0.78
CA THR A 102 7.75 12.59 1.11
C THR A 102 8.10 11.80 -0.15
N THR A 103 9.37 11.69 -0.46
CA THR A 103 9.88 10.78 -1.47
C THR A 103 10.81 9.79 -0.77
N ALA A 104 10.56 8.51 -0.91
CA ALA A 104 11.41 7.49 -0.30
C ALA A 104 11.60 6.31 -1.25
N GLY A 105 12.76 5.66 -1.11
CA GLY A 105 13.08 4.43 -1.83
C GLY A 105 13.66 3.40 -0.87
N SER A 106 13.30 2.13 -1.06
CA SER A 106 13.72 1.02 -0.20
C SER A 106 14.21 -0.16 -1.00
N LEU A 107 15.17 -0.85 -0.44
CA LEU A 107 15.67 -2.14 -0.90
C LEU A 107 15.15 -3.23 0.04
N HIS A 108 14.71 -4.33 -0.54
CA HIS A 108 14.14 -5.47 0.19
C HIS A 108 14.96 -6.73 -0.10
N LEU A 109 15.28 -7.45 0.95
CA LEU A 109 15.96 -8.74 0.89
C LEU A 109 15.14 -9.76 1.67
N ALA A 110 14.72 -10.85 1.02
CA ALA A 110 13.94 -11.90 1.64
C ALA A 110 14.56 -13.28 1.44
N GLY A 111 14.66 -14.06 2.51
CA GLY A 111 14.96 -15.49 2.46
C GLY A 111 13.68 -16.30 2.42
N ILE A 112 13.46 -17.06 1.36
CA ILE A 112 12.26 -17.87 1.16
C ILE A 112 12.66 -19.34 1.29
N LEU A 113 12.04 -20.04 2.23
CA LEU A 113 12.23 -21.46 2.51
C LEU A 113 11.04 -22.26 2.02
N GLY A 114 11.26 -23.20 1.11
CA GLY A 114 10.28 -24.23 0.75
C GLY A 114 10.19 -25.26 1.87
N ALA A 115 9.14 -25.17 2.69
CA ALA A 115 8.91 -26.14 3.78
C ALA A 115 8.39 -27.48 3.25
N ASN A 116 7.61 -27.45 2.19
CA ASN A 116 7.18 -28.60 1.38
C ASN A 116 6.66 -28.09 0.01
N ASP A 117 6.14 -28.98 -0.83
CA ASP A 117 5.68 -28.66 -2.20
C ASP A 117 4.62 -27.56 -2.27
N ASN A 118 3.86 -27.37 -1.20
CA ASN A 118 2.75 -26.41 -1.14
C ASN A 118 2.99 -25.21 -0.24
N ASN A 119 4.02 -25.24 0.62
CA ASN A 119 4.23 -24.21 1.64
C ASN A 119 5.59 -23.53 1.50
N LEU A 120 5.57 -22.21 1.46
CA LEU A 120 6.75 -21.36 1.53
C LEU A 120 6.68 -20.52 2.80
N LEU A 121 7.81 -20.41 3.50
CA LEU A 121 8.01 -19.47 4.61
C LEU A 121 9.00 -18.43 4.14
N SER A 122 8.71 -17.17 4.36
CA SER A 122 9.58 -16.06 3.98
C SER A 122 9.86 -15.16 5.18
N ALA A 123 11.12 -14.74 5.31
CA ALA A 123 11.53 -13.69 6.23
C ALA A 123 12.31 -12.64 5.44
N GLY A 124 12.00 -11.37 5.63
CA GLY A 124 12.60 -10.29 4.86
C GLY A 124 12.95 -9.10 5.73
N ILE A 125 13.91 -8.33 5.26
CA ILE A 125 14.32 -7.04 5.81
C ILE A 125 14.25 -5.99 4.72
N SER A 126 13.97 -4.75 5.11
CA SER A 126 14.03 -3.58 4.23
C SER A 126 14.94 -2.51 4.78
N SER A 127 15.61 -1.81 3.89
CA SER A 127 16.47 -0.68 4.19
C SER A 127 16.13 0.43 3.20
N GLY A 128 15.73 1.59 3.70
CA GLY A 128 15.24 2.69 2.88
C GLY A 128 15.86 4.03 3.25
N PHE A 129 15.76 4.95 2.31
CA PHE A 129 16.11 6.35 2.47
C PHE A 129 14.95 7.22 2.02
N GLY A 130 14.53 8.14 2.89
CA GLY A 130 13.45 9.08 2.63
C GLY A 130 13.89 10.52 2.73
N GLN A 131 13.27 11.37 1.93
CA GLN A 131 13.40 12.83 2.01
C GLN A 131 12.01 13.43 2.15
N ARG A 132 11.88 14.36 3.11
CA ARG A 132 10.67 15.15 3.29
C ARG A 132 10.95 16.61 2.95
N VAL A 133 10.03 17.18 2.18
CA VAL A 133 10.17 18.55 1.67
C VAL A 133 8.92 19.35 1.97
N LEU A 134 9.11 20.65 2.19
CA LEU A 134 8.06 21.66 2.31
C LEU A 134 8.53 22.95 1.65
N ASN A 135 7.78 23.44 0.67
CA ASN A 135 8.09 24.72 0.02
C ASN A 135 7.27 25.84 0.67
N ILE A 136 7.89 26.53 1.61
CA ILE A 136 7.28 27.65 2.36
C ILE A 136 6.98 28.83 1.45
N ASN A 137 7.78 29.05 0.39
CA ASN A 137 7.62 30.20 -0.49
C ASN A 137 6.30 30.20 -1.27
N ASN A 138 5.64 29.06 -1.36
CA ASN A 138 4.34 28.91 -2.00
C ASN A 138 3.17 29.14 -1.02
N LEU A 139 3.44 29.37 0.24
CA LEU A 139 2.43 29.55 1.28
C LEU A 139 2.16 31.02 1.52
N SER A 140 0.91 31.33 1.89
CA SER A 140 0.47 32.65 2.32
C SER A 140 0.00 32.57 3.77
N TRP A 141 0.39 33.53 4.58
CA TRP A 141 0.18 33.53 6.02
C TRP A 141 -0.74 34.65 6.44
N GLY A 142 -1.53 34.44 7.49
CA GLY A 142 -2.44 35.45 8.01
C GLY A 142 -1.73 36.77 8.43
N ASN A 143 -0.50 36.68 8.92
CA ASN A 143 0.30 37.84 9.29
C ASN A 143 0.76 38.71 8.10
N GLN A 144 0.63 38.21 6.90
CA GLN A 144 0.93 38.90 5.64
C GLN A 144 -0.27 39.70 5.09
N TYR A 145 -1.35 39.81 5.88
CA TYR A 145 -2.49 40.66 5.58
C TYR A 145 -2.40 41.97 6.40
N ASP A 146 -2.34 43.14 5.74
CA ASP A 146 -2.14 44.44 6.36
C ASP A 146 -3.45 45.07 6.88
N GLY A 147 -4.58 44.36 6.78
CA GLY A 147 -5.91 44.84 7.11
C GLY A 147 -6.73 45.27 5.88
N VAL A 148 -6.09 45.42 4.71
CA VAL A 148 -6.69 45.79 3.43
C VAL A 148 -6.38 44.75 2.36
N GLN A 149 -5.14 44.32 2.24
CA GLN A 149 -4.67 43.39 1.21
C GLN A 149 -3.55 42.50 1.71
N TYR A 150 -3.31 41.43 0.98
CA TYR A 150 -2.17 40.55 1.16
C TYR A 150 -0.88 41.22 0.63
N SER A 151 0.19 41.17 1.42
CA SER A 151 1.52 41.64 1.04
C SER A 151 2.59 40.61 1.41
N ALA A 152 3.20 40.00 0.40
CA ALA A 152 4.33 39.08 0.59
C ALA A 152 5.58 39.73 1.24
N ALA A 153 5.65 41.05 1.28
CA ALA A 153 6.73 41.77 1.93
C ALA A 153 6.60 41.79 3.46
N LEU A 154 5.43 41.50 4.01
CA LEU A 154 5.23 41.40 5.44
C LEU A 154 5.80 40.08 5.97
N PRO A 155 6.38 40.08 7.20
CA PRO A 155 6.87 38.84 7.81
C PRO A 155 5.74 37.83 7.97
N SER A 156 6.02 36.56 7.64
CA SER A 156 5.07 35.49 7.84
C SER A 156 4.72 35.22 9.30
N GLY A 157 5.63 35.53 10.21
CA GLY A 157 5.56 35.19 11.63
C GLY A 157 5.95 33.74 11.93
N GLU A 158 6.23 32.95 10.89
CA GLU A 158 6.68 31.56 11.03
C GLU A 158 8.21 31.48 11.22
N PRO A 159 8.70 30.48 11.95
CA PRO A 159 10.12 30.26 12.12
C PRO A 159 10.84 30.17 10.77
N ALA A 160 11.92 30.88 10.58
CA ALA A 160 12.73 30.86 9.35
C ALA A 160 13.44 29.49 9.11
N SER A 161 13.30 28.52 10.01
CA SER A 161 14.10 27.30 10.10
C SER A 161 13.36 26.04 9.64
N PHE A 162 12.41 26.16 8.71
CA PHE A 162 11.89 24.94 8.06
C PHE A 162 12.93 24.38 7.10
N ASN A 163 13.57 23.30 7.47
CA ASN A 163 14.56 22.62 6.65
C ASN A 163 13.99 21.31 6.09
N ASN A 164 14.15 21.11 4.79
CA ASN A 164 13.97 19.80 4.21
C ASN A 164 14.93 18.83 4.89
N TYR A 165 14.48 17.62 5.19
CA TYR A 165 15.30 16.64 5.88
C TYR A 165 15.21 15.27 5.22
N SER A 166 16.24 14.47 5.50
CA SER A 166 16.34 13.12 5.02
C SER A 166 16.48 12.17 6.19
N TYR A 167 15.99 10.95 6.03
CA TYR A 167 16.04 9.93 7.06
C TYR A 167 16.33 8.56 6.46
N PHE A 168 16.97 7.72 7.27
CA PHE A 168 17.18 6.32 6.97
C PHE A 168 16.14 5.48 7.70
N ASP A 169 15.59 4.47 7.04
CA ASP A 169 14.53 3.64 7.56
C ASP A 169 14.85 2.15 7.48
N LEU A 170 14.40 1.41 8.49
CA LEU A 170 14.57 -0.03 8.58
C LEU A 170 13.23 -0.70 8.83
N GLY A 171 13.02 -1.81 8.14
CA GLY A 171 11.85 -2.66 8.34
C GLY A 171 12.20 -4.13 8.31
N ALA A 172 11.30 -4.96 8.83
CA ALA A 172 11.41 -6.41 8.78
C ALA A 172 10.01 -7.03 8.69
N GLY A 173 9.95 -8.26 8.17
CA GLY A 173 8.69 -8.97 8.13
C GLY A 173 8.83 -10.45 7.86
N ILE A 174 7.74 -11.16 8.10
CA ILE A 174 7.62 -12.58 7.86
C ILE A 174 6.33 -12.87 7.10
N SER A 175 6.33 -13.92 6.29
CA SER A 175 5.13 -14.38 5.58
C SER A 175 5.11 -15.89 5.43
N TRP A 176 3.89 -16.39 5.40
CA TRP A 176 3.58 -17.76 5.00
C TRP A 176 2.74 -17.73 3.73
N PHE A 177 3.17 -18.53 2.74
CA PHE A 177 2.48 -18.68 1.47
C PHE A 177 2.17 -20.15 1.23
N TYR A 178 0.90 -20.41 0.95
CA TYR A 178 0.38 -21.73 0.61
C TYR A 178 -0.17 -21.71 -0.82
N SER A 179 0.13 -22.74 -1.60
CA SER A 179 -0.42 -22.91 -2.95
C SER A 179 -0.67 -24.38 -3.24
N ALA A 180 -1.91 -24.73 -3.57
CA ALA A 180 -2.30 -26.07 -3.95
C ALA A 180 -3.39 -26.04 -5.03
N GLY A 181 -3.60 -27.18 -5.70
CA GLY A 181 -4.60 -27.33 -6.73
C GLY A 181 -4.21 -26.77 -8.10
N HIS A 182 -5.13 -26.84 -9.05
CA HIS A 182 -4.93 -26.42 -10.43
C HIS A 182 -6.01 -25.40 -10.80
N SER A 183 -5.62 -24.37 -11.53
CA SER A 183 -6.56 -23.38 -12.09
C SER A 183 -6.75 -23.66 -13.57
N THR A 184 -7.74 -24.50 -13.91
CA THR A 184 -8.18 -24.71 -15.28
C THR A 184 -9.68 -24.42 -15.40
N LEU A 185 -10.17 -24.03 -16.58
CA LEU A 185 -11.61 -23.76 -16.81
C LEU A 185 -12.49 -24.97 -16.47
N SER A 186 -11.96 -26.17 -16.63
CA SER A 186 -12.66 -27.43 -16.35
C SER A 186 -12.48 -27.93 -14.92
N SER A 187 -11.45 -27.46 -14.20
CA SER A 187 -11.15 -27.89 -12.83
C SER A 187 -10.48 -26.75 -12.06
N ASN A 188 -11.28 -25.84 -11.57
CA ASN A 188 -10.81 -24.68 -10.80
C ASN A 188 -10.87 -25.04 -9.32
N ASP A 189 -9.85 -25.73 -8.83
CA ASP A 189 -9.68 -26.10 -7.42
C ASP A 189 -8.44 -25.44 -6.78
N ALA A 190 -7.83 -24.49 -7.50
CA ALA A 190 -6.67 -23.76 -7.02
C ALA A 190 -6.98 -23.02 -5.71
N ARG A 191 -6.09 -23.18 -4.76
CA ARG A 191 -6.12 -22.48 -3.46
C ARG A 191 -4.77 -21.87 -3.21
N ARG A 192 -4.74 -20.57 -3.03
CA ARG A 192 -3.55 -19.82 -2.61
C ARG A 192 -3.90 -19.02 -1.39
N VAL A 193 -2.99 -18.99 -0.43
CA VAL A 193 -3.13 -18.18 0.80
C VAL A 193 -1.81 -17.51 1.06
N ASN A 194 -1.82 -16.24 1.37
CA ASN A 194 -0.65 -15.48 1.81
C ASN A 194 -1.03 -14.72 3.06
N ILE A 195 -0.28 -14.91 4.13
CA ILE A 195 -0.46 -14.21 5.41
C ILE A 195 0.91 -13.69 5.84
N GLY A 196 0.96 -12.44 6.29
CA GLY A 196 2.21 -11.83 6.71
C GLY A 196 2.05 -10.83 7.84
N LEU A 197 3.18 -10.65 8.55
CA LEU A 197 3.37 -9.65 9.58
C LEU A 197 4.62 -8.85 9.25
N ALA A 198 4.57 -7.54 9.41
CA ALA A 198 5.72 -6.67 9.19
C ALA A 198 5.78 -5.54 10.22
N VAL A 199 6.98 -5.03 10.40
CA VAL A 199 7.27 -3.87 11.23
C VAL A 199 8.16 -2.93 10.43
N HIS A 200 7.78 -1.66 10.32
CA HIS A 200 8.52 -0.60 9.67
C HIS A 200 8.96 0.43 10.71
N HIS A 201 9.92 1.27 10.34
CA HIS A 201 10.49 2.33 11.21
C HIS A 201 11.09 1.78 12.51
N LEU A 202 11.78 0.64 12.42
CA LEU A 202 12.39 -0.01 13.58
C LEU A 202 13.42 0.88 14.27
N ASN A 203 14.12 1.71 13.52
CA ASN A 203 15.10 2.67 14.01
C ASN A 203 14.50 4.00 14.48
N LYS A 204 13.15 4.19 14.38
CA LYS A 204 12.44 5.42 14.78
C LYS A 204 13.18 6.67 14.30
N PRO A 205 13.34 6.88 12.99
CA PRO A 205 14.14 7.99 12.48
C PRO A 205 13.56 9.32 12.93
N VAL A 206 14.45 10.34 13.04
CA VAL A 206 14.03 11.72 13.29
C VAL A 206 13.17 12.19 12.15
N TYR A 207 12.01 12.77 12.46
CA TYR A 207 10.99 13.14 11.50
C TYR A 207 10.43 14.55 11.81
N SER A 208 11.31 15.56 11.73
CA SER A 208 10.99 16.93 12.10
C SER A 208 11.56 17.95 11.13
N PHE A 209 10.77 18.96 10.77
CA PHE A 209 11.21 20.11 10.00
C PHE A 209 11.98 21.14 10.85
N TYR A 210 11.88 21.06 12.17
CA TYR A 210 12.45 22.06 13.08
C TYR A 210 13.90 21.80 13.50
N GLY A 211 14.47 20.67 13.09
CA GLY A 211 15.88 20.35 13.38
C GLY A 211 16.21 20.08 14.84
N ASN A 212 15.25 20.10 15.76
CA ASN A 212 15.44 19.84 17.19
C ASN A 212 15.58 18.34 17.53
N GLY A 213 15.30 17.45 16.57
CA GLY A 213 15.48 15.99 16.70
C GLY A 213 14.53 15.28 17.67
N GLU A 214 13.53 15.97 18.20
CA GLU A 214 12.60 15.40 19.21
C GLU A 214 11.51 14.54 18.57
N GLU A 215 10.98 14.97 17.44
CA GLU A 215 9.95 14.23 16.74
C GLU A 215 10.52 13.03 16.00
N ARG A 216 9.96 11.84 16.26
CA ARG A 216 10.38 10.60 15.63
C ARG A 216 9.22 9.92 14.96
N LEU A 217 9.49 9.30 13.81
CA LEU A 217 8.51 8.49 13.09
C LEU A 217 8.15 7.27 13.94
N PRO A 218 6.85 7.09 14.31
CA PRO A 218 6.44 5.95 15.11
C PRO A 218 6.62 4.63 14.36
N VAL A 219 6.92 3.57 15.10
CA VAL A 219 6.92 2.21 14.56
C VAL A 219 5.55 1.90 13.98
N LYS A 220 5.56 1.34 12.76
CA LYS A 220 4.35 0.88 12.07
C LYS A 220 4.33 -0.63 12.04
N MET A 221 3.25 -1.22 12.52
CA MET A 221 2.99 -2.66 12.47
C MET A 221 1.95 -2.95 11.41
N VAL A 222 2.20 -3.97 10.60
CA VAL A 222 1.30 -4.39 9.51
C VAL A 222 0.99 -5.86 9.67
N ALA A 223 -0.29 -6.21 9.64
CA ALA A 223 -0.75 -7.58 9.48
C ALA A 223 -1.62 -7.64 8.22
N HIS A 224 -1.27 -8.50 7.30
CA HIS A 224 -2.00 -8.63 6.04
C HIS A 224 -2.25 -10.08 5.69
N GLY A 225 -3.29 -10.31 4.91
CA GLY A 225 -3.55 -11.62 4.35
C GLY A 225 -4.48 -11.54 3.15
N ASN A 226 -4.25 -12.43 2.22
CA ASN A 226 -5.12 -12.63 1.07
C ASN A 226 -5.16 -14.10 0.69
N ALA A 227 -6.28 -14.51 0.13
CA ALA A 227 -6.42 -15.84 -0.44
C ALA A 227 -6.98 -15.74 -1.86
N ALA A 228 -6.73 -16.75 -2.68
CA ALA A 228 -7.41 -16.94 -3.95
C ALA A 228 -7.98 -18.37 -3.95
N ILE A 229 -9.30 -18.47 -4.01
CA ILE A 229 -10.05 -19.72 -3.88
C ILE A 229 -10.86 -19.92 -5.15
N GLY A 230 -10.42 -20.88 -5.98
CA GLY A 230 -11.17 -21.29 -7.17
C GLY A 230 -12.46 -21.99 -6.79
N ILE A 231 -13.56 -21.67 -7.46
CA ILE A 231 -14.84 -22.36 -7.29
C ILE A 231 -14.90 -23.50 -8.31
N LYS A 232 -14.93 -24.72 -7.79
CA LYS A 232 -14.96 -25.93 -8.62
C LYS A 232 -16.12 -25.87 -9.62
N ASN A 233 -15.84 -26.22 -10.87
CA ASN A 233 -16.77 -26.22 -12.01
C ASN A 233 -17.25 -24.82 -12.46
N TYR A 234 -16.67 -23.75 -11.93
CA TYR A 234 -16.95 -22.39 -12.36
C TYR A 234 -15.65 -21.65 -12.71
N SER A 235 -15.74 -20.71 -13.63
CA SER A 235 -14.62 -19.83 -13.98
C SER A 235 -14.44 -18.67 -12.97
N LEU A 236 -14.83 -18.88 -11.72
CA LEU A 236 -14.82 -17.89 -10.67
C LEU A 236 -13.73 -18.18 -9.64
N ILE A 237 -13.04 -17.12 -9.21
CA ILE A 237 -12.07 -17.14 -8.12
C ILE A 237 -12.49 -16.09 -7.12
N LEU A 238 -12.63 -16.47 -5.86
CA LEU A 238 -12.85 -15.55 -4.75
C LEU A 238 -11.51 -15.16 -4.14
N GLU A 239 -11.27 -13.85 -3.99
CA GLU A 239 -10.04 -13.31 -3.40
C GLU A 239 -10.39 -12.50 -2.12
N PRO A 240 -10.70 -13.16 -0.97
CA PRO A 240 -10.81 -12.44 0.29
C PRO A 240 -9.45 -11.91 0.73
N SER A 241 -9.44 -10.73 1.35
CA SER A 241 -8.24 -10.12 1.88
C SER A 241 -8.52 -9.28 3.11
N TYR A 242 -7.49 -9.05 3.90
CA TYR A 242 -7.52 -8.11 5.01
C TYR A 242 -6.19 -7.39 5.16
N LEU A 243 -6.26 -6.19 5.68
CA LEU A 243 -5.13 -5.36 6.07
C LEU A 243 -5.41 -4.75 7.44
N VAL A 244 -4.45 -4.85 8.34
CA VAL A 244 -4.44 -4.16 9.63
C VAL A 244 -3.13 -3.40 9.74
N MET A 245 -3.20 -2.10 9.95
CA MET A 245 -2.03 -1.24 10.17
C MET A 245 -2.20 -0.48 11.48
N LEU A 246 -1.13 -0.45 12.27
CA LEU A 246 -1.04 0.27 13.54
C LEU A 246 0.21 1.16 13.49
N GLN A 247 0.05 2.48 13.65
CA GLN A 247 1.17 3.42 13.67
C GLN A 247 0.87 4.56 14.64
N GLY A 248 1.66 4.71 15.66
CA GLY A 248 1.41 5.68 16.73
C GLY A 248 0.02 5.45 17.35
N GLY A 249 -0.82 6.49 17.34
CA GLY A 249 -2.21 6.42 17.79
C GLY A 249 -3.22 5.97 16.74
N HIS A 250 -2.78 5.77 15.49
CA HIS A 250 -3.65 5.47 14.35
C HIS A 250 -3.77 3.96 14.11
N ARG A 251 -4.97 3.57 13.69
CA ARG A 251 -5.33 2.19 13.38
C ARG A 251 -6.16 2.14 12.12
N GLU A 252 -5.73 1.37 11.15
CA GLU A 252 -6.49 1.03 9.95
C GLU A 252 -6.83 -0.46 9.97
N ILE A 253 -8.07 -0.81 9.64
CA ILE A 253 -8.54 -2.19 9.47
C ILE A 253 -9.37 -2.21 8.19
N THR A 254 -8.95 -3.01 7.22
CA THR A 254 -9.55 -3.04 5.89
C THR A 254 -9.76 -4.49 5.44
N PRO A 255 -10.86 -5.16 5.79
CA PRO A 255 -11.29 -6.40 5.16
C PRO A 255 -11.89 -6.11 3.77
N GLY A 256 -11.81 -7.09 2.88
CA GLY A 256 -12.40 -7.00 1.56
C GLY A 256 -12.55 -8.32 0.86
N LEU A 257 -13.31 -8.29 -0.23
CA LEU A 257 -13.53 -9.43 -1.12
C LEU A 257 -13.47 -8.95 -2.56
N PHE A 258 -12.68 -9.66 -3.35
CA PHE A 258 -12.61 -9.48 -4.80
C PHE A 258 -13.09 -10.76 -5.48
N VAL A 259 -13.92 -10.63 -6.50
CA VAL A 259 -14.44 -11.73 -7.30
C VAL A 259 -13.88 -11.63 -8.70
N LYS A 260 -13.13 -12.64 -9.11
CA LYS A 260 -12.49 -12.72 -10.43
C LYS A 260 -13.16 -13.76 -11.31
N TYR A 261 -13.50 -13.38 -12.53
CA TYR A 261 -14.00 -14.28 -13.58
C TYR A 261 -12.91 -14.49 -14.61
N VAL A 262 -12.54 -15.76 -14.83
CA VAL A 262 -11.57 -16.18 -15.84
C VAL A 262 -12.32 -16.39 -17.16
N ASN A 263 -12.15 -15.46 -18.08
CA ASN A 263 -12.83 -15.49 -19.38
C ASN A 263 -12.14 -16.42 -20.37
N GLN A 264 -10.81 -16.50 -20.32
CA GLN A 264 -10.01 -17.29 -21.26
C GLN A 264 -8.75 -17.84 -20.60
N GLU A 265 -8.43 -19.09 -20.86
CA GLU A 265 -7.16 -19.71 -20.50
C GLU A 265 -6.15 -19.69 -21.66
N SER A 266 -4.86 -19.70 -21.28
CA SER A 266 -3.80 -19.85 -22.27
C SER A 266 -3.84 -21.23 -22.94
N SER A 267 -3.64 -21.26 -24.26
CA SER A 267 -3.50 -22.51 -24.99
C SER A 267 -2.17 -23.19 -24.64
N LYS A 268 -2.22 -24.44 -24.15
CA LYS A 268 -1.03 -25.23 -23.81
C LYS A 268 -0.13 -25.56 -25.02
N TYR A 269 -0.72 -25.71 -26.20
CA TYR A 269 -0.01 -26.21 -27.37
C TYR A 269 0.32 -25.14 -28.44
N THR A 270 -0.55 -24.18 -28.64
CA THR A 270 -0.39 -23.23 -29.74
C THR A 270 0.15 -21.88 -29.32
N GLY A 271 0.12 -21.53 -28.03
CA GLY A 271 0.50 -20.21 -27.49
C GLY A 271 -0.35 -19.04 -28.02
N ARG A 272 -1.32 -19.30 -28.90
CA ARG A 272 -2.17 -18.27 -29.55
C ARG A 272 -3.18 -17.63 -28.61
N LYS A 273 -3.74 -18.43 -27.68
CA LYS A 273 -4.68 -17.91 -26.68
C LYS A 273 -3.90 -17.54 -25.43
N LYS A 274 -4.10 -16.32 -24.93
CA LYS A 274 -3.51 -15.82 -23.68
C LYS A 274 -4.60 -15.78 -22.61
N THR A 275 -4.22 -16.02 -21.37
CA THR A 275 -5.15 -15.91 -20.23
C THR A 275 -5.72 -14.51 -20.17
N SER A 276 -7.05 -14.41 -19.99
CA SER A 276 -7.71 -13.16 -19.66
C SER A 276 -8.73 -13.37 -18.55
N ALA A 277 -8.80 -12.42 -17.65
CA ALA A 277 -9.75 -12.41 -16.56
C ALA A 277 -10.15 -10.97 -16.23
N PHE A 278 -11.36 -10.80 -15.72
CA PHE A 278 -11.79 -9.53 -15.14
C PHE A 278 -12.42 -9.80 -13.78
N GLY A 279 -12.44 -8.78 -12.94
CA GLY A 279 -13.04 -8.93 -11.63
C GLY A 279 -13.41 -7.59 -11.02
N VAL A 280 -14.23 -7.67 -10.00
CA VAL A 280 -14.65 -6.54 -9.18
C VAL A 280 -14.54 -6.90 -7.71
N GLY A 281 -14.29 -5.90 -6.87
CA GLY A 281 -14.13 -6.11 -5.45
C GLY A 281 -14.63 -4.92 -4.64
N GLY A 282 -14.84 -5.20 -3.37
CA GLY A 282 -15.20 -4.19 -2.38
C GLY A 282 -14.41 -4.39 -1.10
N TYR A 283 -13.93 -3.28 -0.52
CA TYR A 283 -13.20 -3.27 0.75
C TYR A 283 -13.83 -2.24 1.68
N TYR A 284 -13.83 -2.54 2.94
CA TYR A 284 -14.38 -1.65 3.95
C TYR A 284 -13.25 -1.20 4.90
N ARG A 285 -12.81 0.03 4.74
CA ARG A 285 -11.86 0.66 5.65
C ARG A 285 -12.64 1.24 6.82
N PHE A 286 -12.49 0.62 8.00
CA PHE A 286 -13.30 0.95 9.18
C PHE A 286 -13.24 2.44 9.52
N LYS A 287 -14.42 3.08 9.63
CA LYS A 287 -14.63 4.50 9.97
C LYS A 287 -14.00 5.49 8.99
N ASP A 288 -13.60 5.05 7.79
CA ASP A 288 -12.97 5.93 6.81
C ASP A 288 -13.65 5.86 5.44
N ALA A 289 -13.58 4.73 4.75
CA ALA A 289 -14.08 4.65 3.39
C ALA A 289 -14.60 3.25 3.01
N PHE A 290 -15.50 3.21 2.05
CA PHE A 290 -15.77 2.03 1.25
C PHE A 290 -14.99 2.15 -0.07
N VAL A 291 -14.26 1.10 -0.43
CA VAL A 291 -13.47 1.05 -1.66
C VAL A 291 -14.11 0.10 -2.66
N ALA A 292 -14.36 0.58 -3.87
CA ALA A 292 -14.74 -0.27 -4.99
C ALA A 292 -13.53 -0.45 -5.91
N GLU A 293 -13.22 -1.69 -6.30
CA GLU A 293 -12.11 -2.05 -7.19
C GLU A 293 -12.62 -2.78 -8.42
N ALA A 294 -12.03 -2.49 -9.57
CA ALA A 294 -12.18 -3.26 -10.79
C ALA A 294 -10.80 -3.57 -11.36
N ARG A 295 -10.59 -4.82 -11.85
CA ARG A 295 -9.31 -5.28 -12.38
C ARG A 295 -9.53 -6.09 -13.65
N TYR A 296 -8.65 -5.84 -14.64
CA TYR A 296 -8.56 -6.63 -15.84
C TYR A 296 -7.15 -7.24 -15.96
N GLU A 297 -7.09 -8.54 -16.17
CA GLU A 297 -5.85 -9.29 -16.32
C GLU A 297 -5.76 -9.85 -17.74
N PHE A 298 -4.61 -9.67 -18.38
CA PHE A 298 -4.34 -10.19 -19.70
C PHE A 298 -2.90 -10.68 -19.81
N SER A 299 -2.73 -11.98 -20.03
CA SER A 299 -1.41 -12.64 -20.02
C SER A 299 -0.68 -12.38 -18.70
N ASN A 300 0.43 -11.68 -18.76
CA ASN A 300 1.27 -11.30 -17.62
C ASN A 300 0.95 -9.91 -17.06
N TRP A 301 0.01 -9.20 -17.66
CA TRP A 301 -0.34 -7.84 -17.29
C TRP A 301 -1.66 -7.78 -16.54
N SER A 302 -1.75 -6.84 -15.62
CA SER A 302 -3.00 -6.53 -14.94
C SER A 302 -3.11 -5.01 -14.78
N ILE A 303 -4.27 -4.48 -15.13
CA ILE A 303 -4.63 -3.09 -14.85
C ILE A 303 -5.76 -3.08 -13.82
N GLY A 304 -5.55 -2.34 -12.73
CA GLY A 304 -6.52 -2.17 -11.65
C GLY A 304 -6.93 -0.71 -11.52
N THR A 305 -8.19 -0.47 -11.19
CA THR A 305 -8.70 0.84 -10.83
C THR A 305 -9.52 0.72 -9.56
N SER A 306 -9.42 1.68 -8.66
CA SER A 306 -10.29 1.74 -7.48
C SER A 306 -10.74 3.15 -7.19
N TYR A 307 -11.85 3.25 -6.47
CA TYR A 307 -12.41 4.50 -5.99
C TYR A 307 -12.84 4.37 -4.54
N ASP A 308 -12.37 5.32 -3.71
CA ASP A 308 -12.72 5.41 -2.30
C ASP A 308 -13.95 6.30 -2.13
N PHE A 309 -14.98 5.78 -1.48
CA PHE A 309 -16.16 6.53 -1.05
C PHE A 309 -16.02 6.84 0.43
N ASN A 310 -15.76 8.10 0.79
CA ASN A 310 -15.61 8.51 2.18
C ASN A 310 -16.93 8.32 2.94
N ILE A 311 -16.83 7.70 4.11
CA ILE A 311 -17.93 7.50 5.07
C ILE A 311 -17.59 8.06 6.46
N SER A 312 -16.40 8.67 6.61
CA SER A 312 -15.95 9.34 7.81
C SER A 312 -16.60 10.72 7.97
N ASP A 313 -16.28 11.43 9.04
CA ASP A 313 -16.74 12.81 9.30
C ASP A 313 -16.36 13.79 8.18
N LEU A 314 -15.36 13.45 7.36
CA LEU A 314 -14.99 14.18 6.14
C LEU A 314 -16.08 14.14 5.05
N THR A 315 -17.11 13.32 5.18
CA THR A 315 -18.23 13.23 4.23
C THR A 315 -18.91 14.58 4.06
N ALA A 316 -19.02 15.38 5.13
CA ALA A 316 -19.63 16.72 5.08
C ALA A 316 -18.88 17.65 4.11
N ALA A 317 -17.54 17.58 4.07
CA ALA A 317 -16.70 18.41 3.19
C ALA A 317 -16.50 17.78 1.81
N SER A 318 -16.30 16.47 1.75
CA SER A 318 -15.95 15.73 0.52
C SER A 318 -17.16 15.30 -0.31
N LYS A 319 -18.38 15.38 0.25
CA LYS A 319 -19.60 14.84 -0.35
C LYS A 319 -19.41 13.36 -0.76
N SER A 320 -18.83 12.57 0.13
CA SER A 320 -18.43 11.18 -0.06
C SER A 320 -17.37 10.91 -1.16
N LYS A 321 -16.78 11.94 -1.76
CA LYS A 321 -15.75 11.79 -2.77
C LYS A 321 -14.39 11.65 -2.09
N GLY A 322 -13.80 10.45 -2.14
CA GLY A 322 -12.51 10.14 -1.53
C GLY A 322 -11.36 10.22 -2.51
N GLY A 323 -10.87 9.08 -2.98
CA GLY A 323 -9.71 8.97 -3.84
C GLY A 323 -9.91 8.05 -5.03
N PHE A 324 -9.17 8.31 -6.08
CA PHE A 324 -9.05 7.44 -7.26
C PHE A 324 -7.65 6.84 -7.30
N GLU A 325 -7.58 5.55 -7.57
CA GLU A 325 -6.32 4.85 -7.80
C GLU A 325 -6.33 4.12 -9.14
N ILE A 326 -5.15 4.03 -9.75
CA ILE A 326 -4.89 3.17 -10.90
C ILE A 326 -3.58 2.42 -10.66
N SER A 327 -3.55 1.13 -10.99
CA SER A 327 -2.37 0.29 -10.92
C SER A 327 -2.13 -0.43 -12.25
N LEU A 328 -0.86 -0.56 -12.59
CA LEU A 328 -0.40 -1.43 -13.67
C LEU A 328 0.58 -2.43 -13.08
N ARG A 329 0.33 -3.72 -13.29
CA ARG A 329 1.13 -4.81 -12.75
C ARG A 329 1.59 -5.74 -13.87
N PHE A 330 2.86 -6.10 -13.82
CA PHE A 330 3.46 -7.14 -14.64
C PHE A 330 3.95 -8.28 -13.77
N ILE A 331 3.51 -9.50 -14.06
CA ILE A 331 3.95 -10.72 -13.38
C ILE A 331 4.60 -11.64 -14.40
N SER A 332 5.83 -12.06 -14.13
CA SER A 332 6.50 -13.12 -14.87
C SER A 332 6.57 -14.39 -14.01
N PRO A 333 6.04 -15.51 -14.49
CA PRO A 333 6.06 -16.74 -13.71
C PRO A 333 7.45 -17.36 -13.55
N ASP A 334 8.41 -17.12 -14.43
CA ASP A 334 9.80 -17.56 -14.25
C ASP A 334 10.76 -16.95 -15.28
N PRO A 335 11.40 -15.80 -15.01
CA PRO A 335 12.43 -15.26 -15.92
C PRO A 335 13.75 -16.01 -15.86
N PHE A 336 14.02 -16.79 -14.77
CA PHE A 336 15.29 -17.49 -14.52
C PHE A 336 15.13 -19.00 -14.36
N GLY A 337 13.90 -19.49 -14.28
CA GLY A 337 13.59 -20.91 -14.19
C GLY A 337 13.81 -21.61 -15.52
N LYS A 338 14.45 -22.76 -15.50
CA LYS A 338 14.28 -23.72 -16.59
C LYS A 338 12.78 -23.87 -16.79
N LYS A 339 12.25 -23.61 -17.99
CA LYS A 339 10.84 -23.90 -18.34
C LYS A 339 10.47 -25.21 -17.66
N ALA A 340 9.58 -25.16 -16.66
CA ALA A 340 9.03 -26.36 -16.10
C ALA A 340 8.54 -27.15 -17.31
N SER A 341 9.15 -28.27 -17.58
CA SER A 341 8.76 -29.09 -18.72
C SER A 341 7.27 -29.28 -18.55
N SER A 342 6.51 -29.02 -19.58
CA SER A 342 5.05 -29.14 -19.62
C SER A 342 4.56 -30.56 -19.24
N THR A 343 5.48 -31.44 -18.91
CA THR A 343 5.29 -32.81 -18.45
C THR A 343 5.05 -32.96 -16.94
N SER A 344 5.27 -31.96 -16.11
CA SER A 344 4.98 -32.09 -14.65
C SER A 344 3.53 -31.80 -14.29
N SER A 345 2.66 -31.53 -15.25
CA SER A 345 1.22 -31.36 -15.01
C SER A 345 0.39 -32.61 -15.32
N PHE A 346 1.06 -33.76 -15.54
CA PHE A 346 0.42 -35.04 -15.73
C PHE A 346 1.08 -36.05 -14.77
N ASN A 347 0.74 -36.01 -13.49
CA ASN A 347 0.66 -37.15 -12.58
C ASN A 347 -0.18 -36.71 -11.37
#